data_3f6d8dd4b1a8f182f50361ed0d22d5e7
#
_entry.id   3f6d8dd4b1a8f182f50361ed0d22d5e7
#
_cell.length_a   1.000
_cell.length_b   1.000
_cell.length_c   1.000
_cell.angle_alpha   90.00
_cell.angle_beta   90.00
_cell.angle_gamma   90.00
#
_symmetry.space_group_name_H-M   'P 1'
#
loop_
_entity.id
_entity.type
_entity.pdbx_description
1 polymer ?
#
loop_
_entity_poly.entity_id
_entity_poly.type
_entity_poly.pdbx_seq_one_letter_code
_entity_poly.pdbx_strand_id
1 'polypeptide(L)'
;MPLSTDQQAEIDQARAGAQPTLRPIAPALEEILYQALPVLDHGFVRVVDYMGDDAAVVQAARVSYGRGTKKVSEDRGLINYLMRHRHTTPFEMCEIKYHVKLPIFVARQWIRHRTANVNEYSARYSILDNEFYIPKPEHLAAQSQQNRQGRDAVLAGKEAERVFALLKKDAELVYEHYMEMLNEGETGEPLDPERSGLARELARMNLSLGFYTQWYWKTNLHNLMHFLSLRADAHAQYEIRVYAEVMLDTLKRWCPISHDAFVEYRMGGTHLSKTGLAIVKRLLAGEAVDQKSSGMSAREWRELMAALGRS
;
A
#
# COMPACT_ATOMS: atom_id res chain seq x y z
N MET A 1 -5.84 3.48 16.93
CA MET A 1 -6.06 4.39 18.08
C MET A 1 -6.79 5.64 17.57
N PRO A 2 -7.60 6.32 18.38
CA PRO A 2 -8.11 7.63 17.99
C PRO A 2 -6.91 8.58 17.79
N LEU A 3 -7.09 9.57 16.90
CA LEU A 3 -6.10 10.63 16.70
C LEU A 3 -5.81 11.35 18.03
N SER A 4 -4.56 11.78 18.23
CA SER A 4 -4.25 12.65 19.35
C SER A 4 -4.91 14.03 19.16
N THR A 5 -5.04 14.79 20.25
CA THR A 5 -5.60 16.15 20.21
C THR A 5 -4.82 17.04 19.24
N ASP A 6 -3.49 16.91 19.22
CA ASP A 6 -2.60 17.69 18.36
C ASP A 6 -2.76 17.30 16.89
N GLN A 7 -2.89 16.01 16.58
CA GLN A 7 -3.17 15.52 15.23
C GLN A 7 -4.54 16.00 14.72
N GLN A 8 -5.55 16.02 15.59
CA GLN A 8 -6.86 16.56 15.23
C GLN A 8 -6.80 18.07 14.99
N ALA A 9 -6.09 18.82 15.83
CA ALA A 9 -5.91 20.26 15.67
C ALA A 9 -5.17 20.60 14.36
N GLU A 10 -4.15 19.83 13.98
CA GLU A 10 -3.44 19.98 12.69
C GLU A 10 -4.40 19.76 11.50
N ILE A 11 -5.26 18.75 11.57
CA ILE A 11 -6.26 18.46 10.53
C ILE A 11 -7.26 19.63 10.44
N ASP A 12 -7.78 20.06 11.56
CA ASP A 12 -8.78 21.15 11.62
C ASP A 12 -8.19 22.46 11.09
N GLN A 13 -6.95 22.77 11.43
CA GLN A 13 -6.22 23.91 10.90
C GLN A 13 -6.03 23.83 9.37
N ALA A 14 -5.61 22.66 8.86
CA ALA A 14 -5.42 22.46 7.43
C ALA A 14 -6.74 22.59 6.66
N ARG A 15 -7.86 22.11 7.23
CA ARG A 15 -9.20 22.21 6.62
C ARG A 15 -9.81 23.61 6.75
N ALA A 16 -9.51 24.35 7.80
CA ALA A 16 -9.95 25.74 7.97
C ALA A 16 -9.35 26.70 6.92
N GLY A 17 -8.20 26.34 6.35
CA GLY A 17 -7.55 27.06 5.24
C GLY A 17 -8.18 26.84 3.87
N ALA A 18 -9.38 26.24 3.78
CA ALA A 18 -10.05 25.93 2.52
C ALA A 18 -10.27 27.19 1.66
N GLN A 19 -9.96 27.09 0.37
CA GLN A 19 -10.13 28.14 -0.62
C GLN A 19 -11.03 27.64 -1.76
N PRO A 20 -11.88 28.52 -2.36
CA PRO A 20 -12.61 28.14 -3.56
C PRO A 20 -11.63 27.82 -4.70
N THR A 21 -11.86 26.75 -5.43
CA THR A 21 -11.03 26.33 -6.57
C THR A 21 -11.85 26.13 -7.82
N LEU A 22 -11.26 26.44 -9.00
CA LEU A 22 -11.84 26.12 -10.30
C LEU A 22 -11.39 24.76 -10.85
N ARG A 23 -10.47 24.07 -10.18
CA ARG A 23 -10.08 22.71 -10.58
C ARG A 23 -11.19 21.70 -10.27
N PRO A 24 -11.30 20.61 -11.05
CA PRO A 24 -12.18 19.48 -10.70
C PRO A 24 -11.83 18.92 -9.32
N ILE A 25 -12.86 18.55 -8.56
CA ILE A 25 -12.73 17.91 -7.25
C ILE A 25 -13.44 16.58 -7.25
N ALA A 26 -12.95 15.65 -6.39
CA ALA A 26 -13.61 14.38 -6.07
C ALA A 26 -14.30 14.51 -4.70
N PRO A 27 -15.60 14.79 -4.62
CA PRO A 27 -16.27 15.16 -3.37
C PRO A 27 -16.08 14.14 -2.24
N ALA A 28 -16.17 12.85 -2.56
CA ALA A 28 -15.99 11.79 -1.56
C ALA A 28 -14.53 11.68 -1.04
N LEU A 29 -13.53 12.13 -1.81
CA LEU A 29 -12.15 12.20 -1.36
C LEU A 29 -11.92 13.45 -0.49
N GLU A 30 -12.56 14.56 -0.84
CA GLU A 30 -12.51 15.81 -0.05
C GLU A 30 -13.01 15.60 1.39
N GLU A 31 -13.97 14.69 1.61
CA GLU A 31 -14.47 14.36 2.95
C GLU A 31 -13.36 13.83 3.88
N ILE A 32 -12.36 13.16 3.34
CA ILE A 32 -11.27 12.55 4.10
C ILE A 32 -9.90 13.22 3.88
N LEU A 33 -9.87 14.32 3.13
CA LEU A 33 -8.61 15.04 2.87
C LEU A 33 -7.99 15.48 4.20
N TYR A 34 -6.69 15.25 4.35
CA TYR A 34 -5.87 15.45 5.57
C TYR A 34 -6.20 14.54 6.74
N GLN A 35 -7.24 13.72 6.71
CA GLN A 35 -7.52 12.78 7.79
C GLN A 35 -6.51 11.63 7.78
N ALA A 36 -5.91 11.34 8.94
CA ALA A 36 -5.08 10.17 9.13
C ALA A 36 -5.97 8.93 9.28
N LEU A 37 -5.99 8.06 8.26
CA LEU A 37 -6.70 6.78 8.28
C LEU A 37 -5.80 5.75 8.96
N PRO A 38 -6.15 5.22 10.16
CA PRO A 38 -5.26 4.36 10.94
C PRO A 38 -4.95 3.04 10.25
N VAL A 39 -3.71 2.58 10.36
CA VAL A 39 -3.24 1.28 9.84
C VAL A 39 -2.27 0.67 10.85
N LEU A 40 -2.41 -0.61 11.16
CA LEU A 40 -1.65 -1.32 12.21
C LEU A 40 -1.86 -0.68 13.59
N ASP A 41 -0.79 -0.61 14.41
CA ASP A 41 -0.83 -0.06 15.78
C ASP A 41 -0.54 1.46 15.83
N HIS A 42 0.46 1.94 15.08
CA HIS A 42 0.90 3.35 15.07
C HIS A 42 0.91 3.99 13.69
N GLY A 43 0.62 3.22 12.62
CA GLY A 43 0.67 3.68 11.25
C GLY A 43 -0.60 4.39 10.79
N PHE A 44 -0.49 5.08 9.66
CA PHE A 44 -1.63 5.67 8.97
C PHE A 44 -1.35 5.90 7.47
N VAL A 45 -2.43 6.08 6.72
CA VAL A 45 -2.45 6.66 5.38
C VAL A 45 -3.25 7.95 5.42
N ARG A 46 -2.73 9.05 4.89
CA ARG A 46 -3.39 10.35 4.81
C ARG A 46 -3.28 10.88 3.39
N VAL A 47 -4.39 11.19 2.74
CA VAL A 47 -4.40 11.91 1.47
C VAL A 47 -4.15 13.38 1.75
N VAL A 48 -3.13 13.97 1.11
CA VAL A 48 -2.79 15.38 1.33
C VAL A 48 -2.98 16.24 0.10
N ASP A 49 -3.03 15.63 -1.10
CA ASP A 49 -3.27 16.35 -2.35
C ASP A 49 -3.62 15.38 -3.48
N TYR A 50 -4.34 15.85 -4.49
CA TYR A 50 -4.63 15.07 -5.69
C TYR A 50 -4.92 16.00 -6.88
N MET A 51 -4.85 15.44 -8.09
CA MET A 51 -5.18 16.11 -9.34
C MET A 51 -5.98 15.18 -10.24
N GLY A 52 -7.09 15.68 -10.78
CA GLY A 52 -7.96 14.93 -11.70
C GLY A 52 -8.93 13.99 -10.99
N ASP A 53 -9.75 13.34 -11.81
CA ASP A 53 -10.81 12.42 -11.46
C ASP A 53 -11.11 11.50 -12.68
N ASP A 54 -12.19 10.70 -12.65
CA ASP A 54 -12.61 9.88 -13.79
C ASP A 54 -12.87 10.72 -15.07
N ALA A 55 -13.33 11.97 -14.93
CA ALA A 55 -13.55 12.86 -16.08
C ALA A 55 -12.23 13.26 -16.73
N ALA A 56 -11.15 13.43 -15.96
CA ALA A 56 -9.83 13.71 -16.49
C ALA A 56 -9.28 12.53 -17.31
N VAL A 57 -9.50 11.28 -16.86
CA VAL A 57 -9.16 10.06 -17.64
C VAL A 57 -9.87 10.05 -18.99
N VAL A 58 -11.18 10.33 -18.97
CA VAL A 58 -12.01 10.36 -20.18
C VAL A 58 -11.57 11.49 -21.12
N GLN A 59 -11.30 12.67 -20.56
CA GLN A 59 -10.83 13.84 -21.32
C GLN A 59 -9.50 13.52 -22.04
N ALA A 60 -8.55 12.92 -21.32
CA ALA A 60 -7.27 12.51 -21.87
C ALA A 60 -7.43 11.49 -23.00
N ALA A 61 -8.29 10.49 -22.83
CA ALA A 61 -8.55 9.49 -23.87
C ALA A 61 -9.18 10.12 -25.12
N ARG A 62 -10.10 11.08 -24.94
CA ARG A 62 -10.84 11.73 -26.08
C ARG A 62 -10.03 12.76 -26.82
N VAL A 63 -8.95 13.28 -26.26
CA VAL A 63 -8.08 14.24 -26.96
C VAL A 63 -7.57 13.64 -28.28
N SER A 64 -7.36 12.33 -28.33
CA SER A 64 -6.95 11.60 -29.52
C SER A 64 -7.99 11.63 -30.66
N TYR A 65 -9.24 11.96 -30.37
CA TYR A 65 -10.34 12.01 -31.33
C TYR A 65 -10.87 13.43 -31.59
N GLY A 66 -10.28 14.45 -30.96
CA GLY A 66 -10.68 15.85 -31.12
C GLY A 66 -12.12 16.18 -30.68
N ARG A 67 -12.75 15.32 -29.85
CA ARG A 67 -14.14 15.46 -29.39
C ARG A 67 -14.20 15.61 -27.89
N GLY A 68 -14.94 16.61 -27.41
CA GLY A 68 -15.15 16.88 -25.99
C GLY A 68 -15.87 15.76 -25.22
N THR A 69 -16.04 15.95 -23.92
CA THR A 69 -16.72 14.98 -23.02
C THR A 69 -18.19 14.77 -23.41
N LYS A 70 -18.61 13.51 -23.39
CA LYS A 70 -19.99 13.08 -23.57
C LYS A 70 -20.59 12.66 -22.21
N LYS A 71 -21.78 12.07 -22.22
CA LYS A 71 -22.51 11.66 -21.02
C LYS A 71 -21.76 10.65 -20.14
N VAL A 72 -21.95 10.69 -18.83
CA VAL A 72 -21.32 9.78 -17.81
C VAL A 72 -21.47 8.30 -18.13
N SER A 73 -22.61 7.86 -18.71
CA SER A 73 -22.82 6.47 -19.12
C SER A 73 -21.87 6.00 -20.24
N GLU A 74 -21.48 6.93 -21.13
CA GLU A 74 -20.49 6.66 -22.19
C GLU A 74 -19.07 6.67 -21.62
N ASP A 75 -18.84 7.42 -20.52
CA ASP A 75 -17.56 7.50 -19.85
C ASP A 75 -17.19 6.19 -19.15
N ARG A 76 -18.14 5.51 -18.48
CA ARG A 76 -17.91 4.17 -17.89
C ARG A 76 -17.52 3.15 -18.96
N GLY A 77 -18.21 3.14 -20.10
CA GLY A 77 -17.89 2.27 -21.23
C GLY A 77 -16.47 2.49 -21.75
N LEU A 78 -16.03 3.75 -21.86
CA LEU A 78 -14.69 4.10 -22.31
C LEU A 78 -13.63 3.69 -21.28
N ILE A 79 -13.80 3.98 -20.00
CA ILE A 79 -12.87 3.59 -18.93
C ILE A 79 -12.73 2.05 -18.90
N ASN A 80 -13.84 1.32 -18.97
CA ASN A 80 -13.84 -0.14 -19.06
C ASN A 80 -13.05 -0.65 -20.27
N TYR A 81 -13.22 -0.02 -21.44
CA TYR A 81 -12.48 -0.34 -22.64
C TYR A 81 -10.97 -0.12 -22.46
N LEU A 82 -10.58 1.06 -21.95
CA LEU A 82 -9.18 1.40 -21.68
C LEU A 82 -8.53 0.39 -20.70
N MET A 83 -9.25 0.02 -19.66
CA MET A 83 -8.76 -0.93 -18.64
C MET A 83 -8.55 -2.33 -19.25
N ARG A 84 -9.51 -2.86 -20.00
CA ARG A 84 -9.43 -4.18 -20.65
C ARG A 84 -8.29 -4.26 -21.66
N HIS A 85 -8.11 -3.21 -22.46
CA HIS A 85 -7.11 -3.16 -23.53
C HIS A 85 -5.75 -2.62 -23.06
N ARG A 86 -5.58 -2.41 -21.74
CA ARG A 86 -4.32 -1.99 -21.12
C ARG A 86 -3.78 -0.66 -21.66
N HIS A 87 -4.66 0.27 -22.02
CA HIS A 87 -4.28 1.65 -22.30
C HIS A 87 -3.94 2.33 -20.96
N THR A 88 -2.72 2.84 -20.80
CA THR A 88 -2.22 3.34 -19.51
C THR A 88 -2.24 4.87 -19.43
N THR A 89 -1.85 5.56 -20.50
CA THR A 89 -1.63 7.00 -20.52
C THR A 89 -2.82 7.86 -20.07
N PRO A 90 -4.10 7.53 -20.38
CA PRO A 90 -5.21 8.30 -19.85
C PRO A 90 -5.29 8.30 -18.32
N PHE A 91 -4.97 7.18 -17.67
CA PHE A 91 -4.93 7.06 -16.21
C PHE A 91 -3.71 7.75 -15.58
N GLU A 92 -2.67 8.04 -16.37
CA GLU A 92 -1.47 8.75 -15.90
C GLU A 92 -1.72 10.26 -15.74
N MET A 93 -2.85 10.78 -16.27
CA MET A 93 -3.23 12.19 -16.17
C MET A 93 -3.86 12.56 -14.80
N CYS A 94 -4.03 11.61 -13.91
CA CYS A 94 -4.49 11.82 -12.54
C CYS A 94 -3.36 11.49 -11.57
N GLU A 95 -3.10 12.34 -10.57
CA GLU A 95 -2.06 12.13 -9.56
C GLU A 95 -2.64 12.24 -8.15
N ILE A 96 -2.03 11.52 -7.21
CA ILE A 96 -2.38 11.58 -5.78
C ILE A 96 -1.12 11.57 -4.93
N LYS A 97 -1.15 12.31 -3.83
CA LYS A 97 -0.06 12.42 -2.86
C LYS A 97 -0.56 11.97 -1.49
N TYR A 98 0.11 10.99 -0.94
CA TYR A 98 -0.12 10.47 0.39
C TYR A 98 0.97 10.90 1.36
N HIS A 99 0.61 11.12 2.61
CA HIS A 99 1.49 11.05 3.75
C HIS A 99 1.24 9.71 4.44
N VAL A 100 2.28 8.90 4.60
CA VAL A 100 2.16 7.55 5.15
C VAL A 100 3.14 7.37 6.30
N LYS A 101 2.65 6.85 7.42
CA LYS A 101 3.47 6.37 8.55
C LYS A 101 3.42 4.85 8.56
N LEU A 102 4.59 4.21 8.51
CA LEU A 102 4.69 2.76 8.33
C LEU A 102 5.99 2.21 8.94
N PRO A 103 6.02 0.91 9.33
CA PRO A 103 7.26 0.27 9.80
C PRO A 103 8.32 0.24 8.69
N ILE A 104 9.59 0.38 9.06
CA ILE A 104 10.72 0.39 8.11
C ILE A 104 10.74 -0.88 7.26
N PHE A 105 10.44 -2.07 7.80
CA PHE A 105 10.43 -3.29 6.99
C PHE A 105 9.32 -3.28 5.92
N VAL A 106 8.18 -2.63 6.17
CA VAL A 106 7.11 -2.41 5.18
C VAL A 106 7.57 -1.39 4.14
N ALA A 107 8.20 -0.30 4.58
CA ALA A 107 8.78 0.72 3.71
C ALA A 107 9.79 0.10 2.73
N ARG A 108 10.66 -0.80 3.18
CA ARG A 108 11.62 -1.53 2.35
C ARG A 108 10.98 -2.38 1.26
N GLN A 109 9.81 -2.91 1.50
CA GLN A 109 9.03 -3.65 0.51
C GLN A 109 8.31 -2.69 -0.45
N TRP A 110 7.75 -1.60 0.08
CA TRP A 110 7.00 -0.61 -0.70
C TRP A 110 7.88 0.16 -1.69
N ILE A 111 9.07 0.57 -1.29
CA ILE A 111 10.00 1.35 -2.12
C ILE A 111 10.44 0.63 -3.41
N ARG A 112 10.17 -0.67 -3.55
CA ARG A 112 10.39 -1.42 -4.79
C ARG A 112 9.45 -0.99 -5.92
N HIS A 113 8.34 -0.28 -5.61
CA HIS A 113 7.49 0.41 -6.57
C HIS A 113 8.10 1.77 -6.92
N ARG A 114 8.93 1.80 -7.97
CA ARG A 114 9.80 2.94 -8.30
C ARG A 114 9.14 4.00 -9.17
N THR A 115 7.93 3.77 -9.66
CA THR A 115 7.16 4.72 -10.47
C THR A 115 6.36 5.68 -9.59
N ALA A 116 7.03 6.29 -8.64
CA ALA A 116 6.48 7.24 -7.68
C ALA A 116 7.59 8.20 -7.22
N ASN A 117 7.18 9.32 -6.64
CA ASN A 117 8.07 10.23 -5.93
C ASN A 117 7.96 9.96 -4.42
N VAL A 118 9.08 9.88 -3.74
CA VAL A 118 9.16 9.63 -2.30
C VAL A 118 10.02 10.69 -1.64
N ASN A 119 9.55 11.23 -0.52
CA ASN A 119 10.34 12.03 0.39
C ASN A 119 10.13 11.52 1.80
N GLU A 120 11.16 10.88 2.35
CA GLU A 120 11.10 10.19 3.64
C GLU A 120 11.62 11.06 4.77
N TYR A 121 11.01 10.95 5.94
CA TYR A 121 11.49 11.50 7.20
C TYR A 121 12.94 11.09 7.47
N SER A 122 13.76 12.04 7.86
CA SER A 122 15.19 11.78 8.01
C SER A 122 15.60 11.64 9.47
N ALA A 123 15.89 10.42 9.88
CA ALA A 123 16.55 10.14 11.17
C ALA A 123 17.99 10.68 11.29
N ARG A 124 18.46 11.46 10.32
CA ARG A 124 19.71 12.23 10.41
C ARG A 124 19.49 13.60 11.04
N TYR A 125 18.27 14.15 10.86
CA TYR A 125 17.94 15.50 11.32
C TYR A 125 17.07 15.51 12.57
N SER A 126 16.37 14.41 12.85
CA SER A 126 15.45 14.29 13.98
C SER A 126 15.64 12.97 14.69
N ILE A 127 15.33 12.94 15.98
CA ILE A 127 15.22 11.72 16.77
C ILE A 127 13.95 10.99 16.31
N LEU A 128 14.03 9.68 16.09
CA LEU A 128 12.86 8.87 15.75
C LEU A 128 11.99 8.68 17.00
N ASP A 129 10.68 8.68 16.79
CA ASP A 129 9.71 8.39 17.84
C ASP A 129 9.89 6.98 18.40
N ASN A 130 9.61 6.78 19.70
CA ASN A 130 9.61 5.46 20.33
C ASN A 130 8.36 4.67 19.95
N GLU A 131 8.20 4.41 18.66
CA GLU A 131 7.09 3.68 18.10
C GLU A 131 7.59 2.55 17.19
N PHE A 132 7.21 1.34 17.52
CA PHE A 132 7.59 0.13 16.82
C PHE A 132 6.38 -0.81 16.67
N TYR A 133 6.35 -1.52 15.56
CA TYR A 133 5.27 -2.44 15.26
C TYR A 133 5.39 -3.73 16.07
N ILE A 134 4.33 -4.07 16.77
CA ILE A 134 4.16 -5.38 17.41
C ILE A 134 2.94 -6.06 16.75
N PRO A 135 3.13 -7.21 16.08
CA PRO A 135 2.02 -7.93 15.48
C PRO A 135 1.03 -8.40 16.54
N LYS A 136 -0.26 -8.32 16.24
CA LYS A 136 -1.28 -8.92 17.10
C LYS A 136 -1.11 -10.45 17.13
N PRO A 137 -1.59 -11.13 18.19
CA PRO A 137 -1.44 -12.60 18.32
C PRO A 137 -1.89 -13.38 17.10
N GLU A 138 -2.99 -12.99 16.47
CA GLU A 138 -3.54 -13.62 15.25
C GLU A 138 -2.65 -13.46 14.01
N HIS A 139 -1.64 -12.60 14.05
CA HIS A 139 -0.68 -12.36 12.97
C HIS A 139 0.72 -12.93 13.25
N LEU A 140 0.95 -13.46 14.45
CA LEU A 140 2.15 -14.23 14.78
C LEU A 140 2.03 -15.63 14.19
N ALA A 141 2.55 -15.86 13.00
CA ALA A 141 2.39 -17.12 12.31
C ALA A 141 3.74 -17.73 11.91
N ALA A 142 3.77 -19.07 11.85
CA ALA A 142 4.93 -19.84 11.41
C ALA A 142 5.20 -19.60 9.91
N GLN A 143 6.40 -19.97 9.46
CA GLN A 143 6.75 -19.94 8.04
C GLN A 143 5.97 -21.03 7.29
N SER A 144 5.34 -20.67 6.18
CA SER A 144 4.64 -21.64 5.34
C SER A 144 5.58 -22.72 4.78
N GLN A 145 5.14 -23.96 4.88
CA GLN A 145 5.85 -25.10 4.32
C GLN A 145 5.69 -25.21 2.79
N GLN A 146 4.64 -24.64 2.23
CA GLN A 146 4.32 -24.69 0.79
C GLN A 146 4.83 -23.48 0.02
N ASN A 147 4.89 -22.32 0.67
CA ASN A 147 5.31 -21.07 0.07
C ASN A 147 6.35 -20.37 0.97
N ARG A 148 7.59 -20.30 0.51
CA ARG A 148 8.70 -19.69 1.25
C ARG A 148 8.50 -18.20 1.61
N GLN A 149 7.49 -17.55 1.06
CA GLN A 149 7.14 -16.14 1.33
C GLN A 149 5.86 -16.00 2.16
N GLY A 150 5.13 -17.09 2.38
CA GLY A 150 3.84 -17.10 3.06
C GLY A 150 3.94 -17.42 4.54
N ARG A 151 2.85 -17.11 5.24
CA ARG A 151 2.58 -17.52 6.63
C ARG A 151 1.73 -18.78 6.64
N ASP A 152 1.88 -19.59 7.68
CA ASP A 152 1.13 -20.81 7.94
C ASP A 152 0.32 -20.68 9.24
N ALA A 153 0.29 -21.69 10.06
CA ALA A 153 -0.44 -21.71 11.31
C ALA A 153 0.03 -20.59 12.27
N VAL A 154 -0.92 -20.00 12.97
CA VAL A 154 -0.66 -19.01 14.03
C VAL A 154 0.06 -19.71 15.19
N LEU A 155 1.10 -19.07 15.71
CA LEU A 155 1.81 -19.54 16.89
C LEU A 155 0.89 -19.51 18.11
N ALA A 156 1.04 -20.48 19.01
CA ALA A 156 0.19 -20.60 20.18
C ALA A 156 0.98 -20.87 21.46
N GLY A 157 0.34 -20.61 22.62
CA GLY A 157 0.87 -20.91 23.94
C GLY A 157 2.23 -20.28 24.22
N LYS A 158 3.12 -21.01 24.89
CA LYS A 158 4.42 -20.50 25.34
C LYS A 158 5.34 -20.02 24.23
N GLU A 159 5.21 -20.56 23.01
CA GLU A 159 5.99 -20.11 21.85
C GLU A 159 5.57 -18.72 21.42
N ALA A 160 4.26 -18.47 21.26
CA ALA A 160 3.73 -17.15 20.92
C ALA A 160 4.08 -16.11 21.99
N GLU A 161 3.90 -16.45 23.26
CA GLU A 161 4.26 -15.59 24.41
C GLU A 161 5.76 -15.22 24.38
N ARG A 162 6.62 -16.21 24.11
CA ARG A 162 8.07 -15.99 24.05
C ARG A 162 8.45 -15.09 22.88
N VAL A 163 7.91 -15.33 21.68
CA VAL A 163 8.19 -14.52 20.49
C VAL A 163 7.71 -13.07 20.71
N PHE A 164 6.50 -12.90 21.24
CA PHE A 164 5.96 -11.58 21.56
C PHE A 164 6.84 -10.82 22.57
N ALA A 165 7.25 -11.49 23.64
CA ALA A 165 8.12 -10.89 24.65
C ALA A 165 9.49 -10.50 24.08
N LEU A 166 10.07 -11.29 23.17
CA LEU A 166 11.32 -10.95 22.50
C LEU A 166 11.17 -9.71 21.64
N LEU A 167 10.14 -9.69 20.74
CA LEU A 167 9.91 -8.55 19.85
C LEU A 167 9.76 -7.23 20.62
N LYS A 168 8.98 -7.27 21.70
CA LYS A 168 8.74 -6.09 22.55
C LYS A 168 10.01 -5.66 23.27
N LYS A 169 10.63 -6.57 24.02
CA LYS A 169 11.81 -6.29 24.84
C LYS A 169 12.99 -5.79 24.00
N ASP A 170 13.23 -6.42 22.84
CA ASP A 170 14.34 -6.04 21.96
C ASP A 170 14.10 -4.64 21.37
N ALA A 171 12.85 -4.30 20.99
CA ALA A 171 12.54 -2.97 20.49
C ALA A 171 12.70 -1.89 21.57
N GLU A 172 12.21 -2.13 22.79
CA GLU A 172 12.39 -1.23 23.93
C GLU A 172 13.88 -1.03 24.24
N LEU A 173 14.65 -2.11 24.36
CA LEU A 173 16.07 -2.06 24.69
C LEU A 173 16.91 -1.33 23.63
N VAL A 174 16.68 -1.59 22.34
CA VAL A 174 17.45 -0.91 21.29
C VAL A 174 17.11 0.57 21.21
N TYR A 175 15.89 0.98 21.59
CA TYR A 175 15.53 2.39 21.69
C TYR A 175 16.19 3.08 22.87
N GLU A 176 16.23 2.43 24.05
CA GLU A 176 16.98 2.92 25.22
C GLU A 176 18.46 3.15 24.85
N HIS A 177 19.11 2.18 24.19
CA HIS A 177 20.48 2.30 23.73
C HIS A 177 20.65 3.39 22.65
N TYR A 178 19.66 3.57 21.78
CA TYR A 178 19.66 4.64 20.79
C TYR A 178 19.70 6.02 21.44
N MET A 179 18.85 6.24 22.44
CA MET A 179 18.83 7.49 23.23
C MET A 179 20.10 7.69 24.05
N GLU A 180 20.62 6.61 24.65
CA GLU A 180 21.90 6.66 25.38
C GLU A 180 23.07 7.04 24.47
N MET A 181 23.13 6.46 23.26
CA MET A 181 24.16 6.79 22.28
C MET A 181 24.07 8.23 21.78
N LEU A 182 22.86 8.76 21.61
CA LEU A 182 22.65 10.15 21.19
C LEU A 182 23.11 11.14 22.26
N ASN A 183 22.94 10.79 23.55
CA ASN A 183 23.17 11.68 24.68
C ASN A 183 22.39 13.01 24.55
N GLU A 184 21.20 12.99 23.96
CA GLU A 184 20.40 14.17 23.63
C GLU A 184 19.01 14.07 24.24
N GLY A 185 18.61 15.08 25.03
CA GLY A 185 17.26 15.22 25.57
C GLY A 185 16.26 15.71 24.53
N GLU A 186 15.00 15.85 24.95
CA GLU A 186 13.89 16.24 24.07
C GLU A 186 14.06 17.62 23.42
N THR A 187 14.73 18.55 24.13
CA THR A 187 14.98 19.93 23.65
C THR A 187 16.38 20.12 23.06
N GLY A 188 17.14 19.02 22.91
CA GLY A 188 18.46 19.03 22.28
C GLY A 188 19.62 19.28 23.24
N GLU A 189 19.36 19.36 24.56
CA GLU A 189 20.39 19.45 25.58
C GLU A 189 21.09 18.09 25.80
N PRO A 190 22.39 18.07 26.12
CA PRO A 190 23.07 16.83 26.48
C PRO A 190 22.52 16.27 27.80
N LEU A 191 22.18 14.98 27.81
CA LEU A 191 21.75 14.27 29.04
C LEU A 191 22.90 14.14 30.07
N ASP A 192 24.10 13.94 29.57
CA ASP A 192 25.35 13.90 30.34
C ASP A 192 26.32 14.90 29.72
N PRO A 193 26.65 16.00 30.41
CA PRO A 193 27.54 17.05 29.89
C PRO A 193 28.99 16.61 29.68
N GLU A 194 29.41 15.48 30.28
CA GLU A 194 30.75 14.91 30.08
C GLU A 194 30.86 14.05 28.79
N ARG A 195 29.77 13.83 28.09
CA ARG A 195 29.69 12.99 26.87
C ARG A 195 29.31 13.81 25.64
N SER A 196 29.98 13.55 24.54
CA SER A 196 29.65 14.22 23.26
C SER A 196 28.45 13.61 22.53
N GLY A 197 28.08 12.38 22.85
CA GLY A 197 27.06 11.61 22.10
C GLY A 197 27.54 11.15 20.72
N LEU A 198 26.80 10.22 20.14
CA LEU A 198 27.03 9.70 18.79
C LEU A 198 26.16 10.46 17.78
N ALA A 199 26.69 10.74 16.61
CA ALA A 199 25.91 11.40 15.55
C ALA A 199 24.63 10.60 15.22
N ARG A 200 23.48 11.29 15.05
CA ARG A 200 22.17 10.69 14.76
C ARG A 200 22.22 9.75 13.56
N GLU A 201 23.00 10.07 12.52
CA GLU A 201 23.17 9.22 11.33
C GLU A 201 23.81 7.85 11.62
N LEU A 202 24.53 7.71 12.72
CA LEU A 202 25.13 6.46 13.18
C LEU A 202 24.28 5.79 14.24
N ALA A 203 23.80 6.52 15.25
CA ALA A 203 23.03 5.97 16.36
C ALA A 203 21.79 5.17 15.88
N ARG A 204 21.10 5.66 14.84
CA ARG A 204 19.93 4.99 14.24
C ARG A 204 20.21 3.58 13.69
N MET A 205 21.47 3.18 13.49
CA MET A 205 21.80 1.84 13.01
C MET A 205 21.36 0.74 13.98
N ASN A 206 21.23 1.07 15.26
CA ASN A 206 20.85 0.13 16.29
C ASN A 206 19.33 -0.13 16.36
N LEU A 207 18.51 0.70 15.71
CA LEU A 207 17.06 0.52 15.71
C LEU A 207 16.64 -0.66 14.87
N SER A 208 15.67 -1.43 15.37
CA SER A 208 15.13 -2.57 14.61
C SER A 208 14.31 -2.10 13.41
N LEU A 209 14.11 -2.99 12.43
CA LEU A 209 13.28 -2.71 11.26
C LEU A 209 11.78 -2.54 11.59
N GLY A 210 11.37 -2.88 12.81
CA GLY A 210 10.00 -2.69 13.29
C GLY A 210 9.66 -1.23 13.62
N PHE A 211 10.66 -0.35 13.80
CA PHE A 211 10.40 1.07 14.06
C PHE A 211 9.68 1.74 12.91
N TYR A 212 8.85 2.75 13.24
CA TYR A 212 8.08 3.50 12.26
C TYR A 212 8.91 4.59 11.62
N THR A 213 8.72 4.76 10.29
CA THR A 213 9.15 5.90 9.51
C THR A 213 7.94 6.58 8.88
N GLN A 214 8.14 7.76 8.30
CA GLN A 214 7.09 8.50 7.61
C GLN A 214 7.61 9.00 6.28
N TRP A 215 6.75 9.08 5.28
CA TRP A 215 7.07 9.67 3.99
C TRP A 215 5.89 10.33 3.29
N TYR A 216 6.18 11.26 2.43
CA TYR A 216 5.28 11.64 1.36
C TYR A 216 5.54 10.72 0.16
N TRP A 217 4.48 10.12 -0.35
CA TRP A 217 4.51 9.24 -1.52
C TRP A 217 3.51 9.75 -2.55
N LYS A 218 4.00 10.15 -3.75
CA LYS A 218 3.19 10.70 -4.84
C LYS A 218 3.28 9.79 -6.05
N THR A 219 2.14 9.47 -6.65
CA THR A 219 2.07 8.63 -7.86
C THR A 219 0.85 8.98 -8.70
N ASN A 220 0.86 8.60 -9.98
CA ASN A 220 -0.32 8.70 -10.83
C ASN A 220 -1.27 7.51 -10.62
N LEU A 221 -2.51 7.64 -11.12
CA LEU A 221 -3.57 6.64 -10.97
C LEU A 221 -3.19 5.28 -11.57
N HIS A 222 -2.52 5.25 -12.74
CA HIS A 222 -2.06 3.99 -13.34
C HIS A 222 -1.09 3.24 -12.42
N ASN A 223 -0.08 3.93 -11.89
CA ASN A 223 0.92 3.34 -11.02
C ASN A 223 0.36 3.01 -9.62
N LEU A 224 -0.62 3.77 -9.13
CA LEU A 224 -1.36 3.40 -7.91
C LEU A 224 -2.08 2.07 -8.12
N MET A 225 -2.83 1.90 -9.20
CA MET A 225 -3.50 0.64 -9.50
C MET A 225 -2.51 -0.53 -9.67
N HIS A 226 -1.33 -0.27 -10.26
CA HIS A 226 -0.26 -1.28 -10.31
C HIS A 226 0.23 -1.69 -8.92
N PHE A 227 0.46 -0.72 -8.02
CA PHE A 227 0.80 -0.99 -6.62
C PHE A 227 -0.29 -1.82 -5.94
N LEU A 228 -1.55 -1.42 -6.06
CA LEU A 228 -2.70 -2.07 -5.45
C LEU A 228 -2.92 -3.49 -5.95
N SER A 229 -2.72 -3.76 -7.25
CA SER A 229 -2.83 -5.11 -7.82
C SER A 229 -1.87 -6.12 -7.21
N LEU A 230 -0.74 -5.66 -6.65
CA LEU A 230 0.27 -6.50 -6.02
C LEU A 230 0.21 -6.50 -4.50
N ARG A 231 -0.30 -5.43 -3.89
CA ARG A 231 -0.23 -5.23 -2.43
C ARG A 231 -1.58 -5.36 -1.73
N ALA A 232 -2.69 -5.17 -2.44
CA ALA A 232 -4.03 -5.51 -1.94
C ALA A 232 -4.42 -6.97 -2.27
N ASP A 233 -3.54 -7.75 -2.89
CA ASP A 233 -3.74 -9.18 -3.14
C ASP A 233 -3.72 -9.98 -1.83
N ALA A 234 -4.57 -10.99 -1.73
CA ALA A 234 -4.70 -11.83 -0.53
C ALA A 234 -3.39 -12.54 -0.14
N HIS A 235 -2.49 -12.80 -1.11
CA HIS A 235 -1.18 -13.42 -0.88
C HIS A 235 -0.08 -12.41 -0.51
N ALA A 236 -0.38 -11.10 -0.54
CA ALA A 236 0.56 -10.10 -0.06
C ALA A 236 0.77 -10.22 1.45
N GLN A 237 1.97 -9.85 1.91
CA GLN A 237 2.25 -9.80 3.34
C GLN A 237 1.22 -8.92 4.05
N TYR A 238 0.69 -9.37 5.19
CA TYR A 238 -0.38 -8.68 5.91
C TYR A 238 -0.09 -7.20 6.15
N GLU A 239 1.12 -6.88 6.63
CA GLU A 239 1.45 -5.52 7.05
C GLU A 239 1.48 -4.51 5.89
N ILE A 240 1.84 -4.89 4.67
CA ILE A 240 1.71 -3.99 3.52
C ILE A 240 0.31 -4.03 2.92
N ARG A 241 -0.37 -5.17 3.03
CA ARG A 241 -1.72 -5.35 2.48
C ARG A 241 -2.72 -4.41 3.13
N VAL A 242 -2.71 -4.28 4.46
CA VAL A 242 -3.65 -3.38 5.16
C VAL A 242 -3.47 -1.91 4.78
N TYR A 243 -2.25 -1.47 4.43
CA TYR A 243 -2.04 -0.15 3.84
C TYR A 243 -2.67 -0.05 2.45
N ALA A 244 -2.45 -1.06 1.61
CA ALA A 244 -3.01 -1.10 0.26
C ALA A 244 -4.55 -1.18 0.27
N GLU A 245 -5.17 -1.86 1.22
CA GLU A 245 -6.62 -1.93 1.41
C GLU A 245 -7.22 -0.54 1.73
N VAL A 246 -6.58 0.22 2.63
CA VAL A 246 -6.98 1.61 2.91
C VAL A 246 -6.81 2.49 1.67
N MET A 247 -5.71 2.33 0.93
CA MET A 247 -5.49 3.09 -0.30
C MET A 247 -6.47 2.70 -1.42
N LEU A 248 -6.94 1.46 -1.46
CA LEU A 248 -7.99 1.01 -2.38
C LEU A 248 -9.32 1.72 -2.10
N ASP A 249 -9.68 1.95 -0.82
CA ASP A 249 -10.84 2.77 -0.47
C ASP A 249 -10.65 4.24 -0.91
N THR A 250 -9.45 4.80 -0.74
CA THR A 250 -9.19 6.16 -1.24
C THR A 250 -9.30 6.24 -2.76
N LEU A 251 -8.86 5.23 -3.50
CA LEU A 251 -9.05 5.13 -4.96
C LEU A 251 -10.53 5.14 -5.33
N LYS A 252 -11.36 4.38 -4.61
CA LYS A 252 -12.81 4.35 -4.83
C LYS A 252 -13.46 5.73 -4.61
N ARG A 253 -13.01 6.48 -3.60
CA ARG A 253 -13.48 7.84 -3.33
C ARG A 253 -13.00 8.85 -4.37
N TRP A 254 -11.81 8.65 -4.90
CA TRP A 254 -11.18 9.54 -5.88
C TRP A 254 -11.73 9.35 -7.29
N CYS A 255 -11.65 8.11 -7.80
CA CYS A 255 -11.99 7.74 -9.18
C CYS A 255 -12.89 6.48 -9.16
N PRO A 256 -14.19 6.60 -8.80
CA PRO A 256 -15.06 5.45 -8.58
C PRO A 256 -15.26 4.58 -9.83
N ILE A 257 -15.31 5.17 -11.03
CA ILE A 257 -15.49 4.40 -12.27
C ILE A 257 -14.22 3.64 -12.62
N SER A 258 -13.07 4.28 -12.47
CA SER A 258 -11.75 3.64 -12.65
C SER A 258 -11.51 2.55 -11.61
N HIS A 259 -11.93 2.77 -10.36
CA HIS A 259 -11.90 1.75 -9.31
C HIS A 259 -12.72 0.52 -9.69
N ASP A 260 -13.98 0.69 -10.09
CA ASP A 260 -14.85 -0.42 -10.48
C ASP A 260 -14.25 -1.21 -11.65
N ALA A 261 -13.72 -0.51 -12.66
CA ALA A 261 -13.04 -1.13 -13.79
C ALA A 261 -11.76 -1.87 -13.37
N PHE A 262 -11.00 -1.32 -12.42
CA PHE A 262 -9.81 -1.95 -11.88
C PHE A 262 -10.13 -3.22 -11.11
N VAL A 263 -11.14 -3.18 -10.24
CA VAL A 263 -11.59 -4.36 -9.49
C VAL A 263 -12.07 -5.45 -10.45
N GLU A 264 -12.90 -5.11 -11.44
CA GLU A 264 -13.46 -6.06 -12.40
C GLU A 264 -12.38 -6.70 -13.28
N TYR A 265 -11.53 -5.89 -13.92
CA TYR A 265 -10.65 -6.37 -15.00
C TYR A 265 -9.21 -6.66 -14.56
N ARG A 266 -8.81 -6.27 -13.36
CA ARG A 266 -7.44 -6.48 -12.85
C ARG A 266 -7.41 -7.32 -11.60
N MET A 267 -8.13 -6.94 -10.55
CA MET A 267 -8.11 -7.68 -9.28
C MET A 267 -8.93 -8.97 -9.38
N GLY A 268 -10.15 -8.90 -9.93
CA GLY A 268 -11.04 -10.04 -10.12
C GLY A 268 -10.80 -10.83 -11.42
N GLY A 269 -9.99 -10.29 -12.32
CA GLY A 269 -9.70 -10.92 -13.60
C GLY A 269 -8.58 -11.96 -13.51
N THR A 270 -8.67 -13.00 -14.35
CA THR A 270 -7.61 -14.01 -14.49
C THR A 270 -6.86 -13.83 -15.80
N HIS A 271 -5.53 -13.78 -15.71
CA HIS A 271 -4.66 -13.75 -16.89
C HIS A 271 -4.35 -15.17 -17.35
N LEU A 272 -4.77 -15.51 -18.57
CA LEU A 272 -4.45 -16.79 -19.19
C LEU A 272 -3.29 -16.65 -20.18
N SER A 273 -2.31 -17.54 -20.10
CA SER A 273 -1.29 -17.69 -21.12
C SER A 273 -1.90 -18.25 -22.42
N LYS A 274 -1.17 -18.17 -23.54
CA LYS A 274 -1.58 -18.80 -24.81
C LYS A 274 -1.95 -20.28 -24.61
N THR A 275 -1.12 -21.01 -23.86
CA THR A 275 -1.35 -22.44 -23.53
C THR A 275 -2.57 -22.59 -22.62
N GLY A 276 -2.69 -21.79 -21.58
CA GLY A 276 -3.86 -21.80 -20.66
C GLY A 276 -5.17 -21.59 -21.43
N LEU A 277 -5.22 -20.58 -22.31
CA LEU A 277 -6.40 -20.35 -23.13
C LEU A 277 -6.73 -21.52 -24.08
N ALA A 278 -5.72 -22.16 -24.68
CA ALA A 278 -5.92 -23.35 -25.52
C ALA A 278 -6.50 -24.53 -24.71
N ILE A 279 -6.02 -24.74 -23.49
CA ILE A 279 -6.53 -25.77 -22.58
C ILE A 279 -7.99 -25.48 -22.19
N VAL A 280 -8.33 -24.24 -21.85
CA VAL A 280 -9.70 -23.85 -21.54
C VAL A 280 -10.63 -24.17 -22.73
N LYS A 281 -10.22 -23.85 -23.97
CA LYS A 281 -11.00 -24.19 -25.17
C LYS A 281 -11.21 -25.69 -25.34
N ARG A 282 -10.18 -26.50 -25.11
CA ARG A 282 -10.27 -27.98 -25.15
C ARG A 282 -11.22 -28.53 -24.08
N LEU A 283 -11.11 -28.02 -22.85
CA LEU A 283 -12.02 -28.39 -21.75
C LEU A 283 -13.48 -28.03 -22.04
N LEU A 284 -13.72 -26.84 -22.67
CA LEU A 284 -15.06 -26.43 -23.10
C LEU A 284 -15.60 -27.28 -24.26
N ALA A 285 -14.72 -27.84 -25.11
CA ALA A 285 -15.08 -28.78 -26.15
C ALA A 285 -15.34 -30.22 -25.64
N GLY A 286 -15.25 -30.43 -24.30
CA GLY A 286 -15.49 -31.74 -23.69
C GLY A 286 -14.28 -32.69 -23.74
N GLU A 287 -13.09 -32.20 -24.15
CA GLU A 287 -11.90 -33.04 -24.15
C GLU A 287 -11.43 -33.31 -22.70
N ALA A 288 -11.00 -34.55 -22.45
CA ALA A 288 -10.31 -34.91 -21.22
C ALA A 288 -8.86 -34.40 -21.28
N VAL A 289 -8.56 -33.37 -20.49
CA VAL A 289 -7.21 -32.81 -20.38
C VAL A 289 -6.73 -32.96 -18.94
N ASP A 290 -5.55 -33.53 -18.78
CA ASP A 290 -4.83 -33.61 -17.51
C ASP A 290 -3.55 -32.78 -17.53
N GLN A 291 -2.86 -32.70 -16.41
CA GLN A 291 -1.60 -31.93 -16.28
C GLN A 291 -0.55 -32.42 -17.29
N LYS A 292 -0.43 -33.72 -17.49
CA LYS A 292 0.59 -34.32 -18.36
C LYS A 292 0.32 -34.00 -19.83
N SER A 293 -0.93 -34.10 -20.29
CA SER A 293 -1.36 -33.81 -21.67
C SER A 293 -1.48 -32.31 -21.96
N SER A 294 -1.47 -31.47 -20.91
CA SER A 294 -1.56 -30.01 -21.02
C SER A 294 -0.25 -29.36 -21.48
N GLY A 295 0.89 -30.00 -21.24
CA GLY A 295 2.22 -29.42 -21.43
C GLY A 295 2.60 -28.33 -20.44
N MET A 296 1.78 -28.09 -19.40
CA MET A 296 2.03 -27.11 -18.35
C MET A 296 2.88 -27.72 -17.21
N SER A 297 3.63 -26.86 -16.51
CA SER A 297 4.21 -27.26 -15.23
C SER A 297 3.11 -27.58 -14.21
N ALA A 298 3.42 -28.44 -13.23
CA ALA A 298 2.45 -28.79 -12.18
C ALA A 298 1.93 -27.58 -11.40
N ARG A 299 2.73 -26.52 -11.28
CA ARG A 299 2.33 -25.27 -10.64
C ARG A 299 1.32 -24.49 -11.51
N GLU A 300 1.65 -24.25 -12.77
CA GLU A 300 0.74 -23.54 -13.71
C GLU A 300 -0.58 -24.27 -13.90
N TRP A 301 -0.53 -25.62 -13.95
CA TRP A 301 -1.73 -26.44 -14.02
C TRP A 301 -2.64 -26.23 -12.79
N ARG A 302 -2.08 -26.28 -11.58
CA ARG A 302 -2.85 -26.03 -10.35
C ARG A 302 -3.45 -24.63 -10.32
N GLU A 303 -2.67 -23.62 -10.71
CA GLU A 303 -3.14 -22.23 -10.78
C GLU A 303 -4.29 -22.09 -11.79
N LEU A 304 -4.19 -22.71 -12.96
CA LEU A 304 -5.27 -22.71 -13.96
C LEU A 304 -6.52 -23.43 -13.43
N MET A 305 -6.36 -24.61 -12.83
CA MET A 305 -7.50 -25.37 -12.29
C MET A 305 -8.19 -24.62 -11.16
N ALA A 306 -7.43 -24.00 -10.26
CA ALA A 306 -7.97 -23.16 -9.19
C ALA A 306 -8.75 -21.97 -9.77
N ALA A 307 -8.23 -21.29 -10.80
CA ALA A 307 -8.92 -20.18 -11.46
C ALA A 307 -10.22 -20.61 -12.15
N LEU A 308 -10.33 -21.89 -12.54
CA LEU A 308 -11.54 -22.47 -13.14
C LEU A 308 -12.49 -23.09 -12.09
N GLY A 309 -12.17 -23.00 -10.79
CA GLY A 309 -12.95 -23.64 -9.72
C GLY A 309 -12.91 -25.19 -9.77
N ARG A 310 -11.84 -25.75 -10.34
CA ARG A 310 -11.60 -27.21 -10.42
C ARG A 310 -10.44 -27.58 -9.51
N SER A 311 -10.62 -28.57 -8.66
CA SER A 311 -9.58 -29.16 -7.79
C SER A 311 -8.89 -30.34 -8.46
#